data_967871c293cc9feeaa78767fce84d56d
#
_entry.id   967871c293cc9feeaa78767fce84d56d
#
_cell.length_a   1.000
_cell.length_b   1.000
_cell.length_c   1.000
_cell.angle_alpha   90.00
_cell.angle_beta   90.00
_cell.angle_gamma   90.00
#
_symmetry.space_group_name_H-M   'P 1'
#
loop_
_entity.id
_entity.type
_entity.pdbx_description
1 polymer ?
#
loop_
_entity_poly.entity_id
_entity_poly.type
_entity_poly.pdbx_seq_one_letter_code
_entity_poly.pdbx_strand_id
1 'polypeptide(L)'
;MTQAIAEPDADTADRSAYASAAEAMGLLNVRRQTLYAYVSRGWIRSIPQRGQKDRLYLRDDIRRVGMRSAARAGHGPVAASAMNWGEPIFPTSITEITPQGPRYRGHLAADLVRDGWTFEAVAELLWAGEVPPPGASAGSSPVDFPAWPVAGPGPELLALTATLAGLQARDNILETLALVVLMIGMRRGPVAERLQQGRTLPAAREIMQAAVACCGLLGPAQAYRPMRAGESIVDGLVQALGMPASPDNREALRAILILMADHELPPGTLGARVVASAGGTLHSCLASALCATSGVEVGRVYERVEAFLGRPRRASVLLQRAERLHAEGRSVPGFDHPLYPHGDPRAAQLLALARARMTPGRELRTIFRFLDDIQARAGLRPRQELALVVLARAMVLPPQAPAALFALGRIAGWVAHVREQRATGTLLRPRAKFVPGGTPLGAA
;
A
#
# COMPACT_ATOMS: atom_id res chain seq x y z
N MET A 1 38.25 21.41 -15.48
CA MET A 1 38.48 20.00 -15.85
C MET A 1 37.18 19.23 -15.52
N THR A 2 36.33 19.10 -16.52
CA THR A 2 35.02 18.42 -16.40
C THR A 2 35.26 16.93 -16.69
N GLN A 3 35.11 16.09 -15.67
CA GLN A 3 35.18 14.63 -15.85
C GLN A 3 33.97 14.19 -16.69
N ALA A 4 34.26 13.64 -17.86
CA ALA A 4 33.28 12.95 -18.69
C ALA A 4 32.85 11.66 -17.98
N ILE A 5 31.58 11.56 -17.62
CA ILE A 5 30.96 10.34 -17.12
C ILE A 5 30.93 9.37 -18.30
N ALA A 6 31.61 8.23 -18.18
CA ALA A 6 31.62 7.18 -19.20
C ALA A 6 30.21 6.66 -19.46
N GLU A 7 29.76 6.67 -20.73
CA GLU A 7 28.50 6.07 -21.15
C GLU A 7 28.51 4.54 -20.89
N PRO A 8 27.45 3.95 -20.33
CA PRO A 8 27.40 2.51 -20.10
C PRO A 8 27.37 1.75 -21.44
N ASP A 9 28.17 0.70 -21.54
CA ASP A 9 28.27 -0.17 -22.72
C ASP A 9 26.99 -1.05 -22.83
N ALA A 10 26.49 -1.29 -24.02
CA ALA A 10 25.23 -1.98 -24.32
C ALA A 10 25.14 -3.44 -23.82
N ASP A 11 26.27 -4.04 -23.45
CA ASP A 11 26.32 -5.41 -22.89
C ASP A 11 25.98 -5.50 -21.40
N THR A 12 25.92 -4.36 -20.69
CA THR A 12 25.55 -4.28 -19.26
C THR A 12 24.19 -3.61 -19.02
N ALA A 13 23.55 -3.06 -20.05
CA ALA A 13 22.28 -2.38 -19.94
C ALA A 13 21.12 -3.38 -20.05
N ASP A 14 20.18 -3.32 -19.12
CA ASP A 14 18.90 -4.04 -19.19
C ASP A 14 18.18 -3.69 -20.50
N ARG A 15 18.15 -4.64 -21.45
CA ARG A 15 17.55 -4.45 -22.78
C ARG A 15 16.06 -4.11 -22.72
N SER A 16 15.36 -4.41 -21.63
CA SER A 16 13.96 -4.07 -21.43
C SER A 16 13.75 -2.55 -21.25
N ALA A 17 14.77 -1.83 -20.77
CA ALA A 17 14.73 -0.37 -20.59
C ALA A 17 14.90 0.41 -21.90
N TYR A 18 15.23 -0.27 -23.00
CA TYR A 18 15.51 0.37 -24.28
C TYR A 18 14.56 -0.10 -25.38
N ALA A 19 14.35 0.75 -26.38
CA ALA A 19 13.56 0.48 -27.57
C ALA A 19 14.44 0.58 -28.82
N SER A 20 14.14 -0.20 -29.87
CA SER A 20 14.70 -0.05 -31.21
C SER A 20 14.26 1.27 -31.86
N ALA A 21 14.90 1.67 -32.96
CA ALA A 21 14.50 2.85 -33.72
C ALA A 21 13.05 2.73 -34.23
N ALA A 22 12.66 1.53 -34.69
CA ALA A 22 11.33 1.27 -35.21
C ALA A 22 10.26 1.42 -34.09
N GLU A 23 10.50 0.83 -32.90
CA GLU A 23 9.63 0.97 -31.74
C GLU A 23 9.55 2.42 -31.25
N ALA A 24 10.69 3.13 -31.16
CA ALA A 24 10.73 4.53 -30.73
C ALA A 24 9.94 5.44 -31.68
N MET A 25 10.06 5.22 -33.00
CA MET A 25 9.27 5.95 -33.99
C MET A 25 7.77 5.64 -33.88
N GLY A 26 7.41 4.38 -33.66
CA GLY A 26 6.01 3.97 -33.44
C GLY A 26 5.41 4.59 -32.19
N LEU A 27 6.14 4.52 -31.06
CA LEU A 27 5.69 5.09 -29.78
C LEU A 27 5.52 6.62 -29.80
N LEU A 28 6.35 7.33 -30.57
CA LEU A 28 6.29 8.78 -30.70
C LEU A 28 5.43 9.27 -31.87
N ASN A 29 5.03 8.35 -32.75
CA ASN A 29 4.35 8.65 -34.02
C ASN A 29 5.13 9.70 -34.85
N VAL A 30 6.44 9.49 -35.01
CA VAL A 30 7.34 10.43 -35.70
C VAL A 30 8.17 9.74 -36.78
N ARG A 31 8.66 10.53 -37.75
CA ARG A 31 9.61 10.07 -38.76
C ARG A 31 11.03 9.94 -38.19
N ARG A 32 11.85 9.13 -38.80
CA ARG A 32 13.25 8.85 -38.38
C ARG A 32 14.09 10.10 -38.19
N GLN A 33 13.93 11.12 -39.03
CA GLN A 33 14.63 12.41 -38.92
C GLN A 33 14.27 13.15 -37.62
N THR A 34 13.01 13.08 -37.22
CA THR A 34 12.52 13.72 -35.96
C THR A 34 13.08 12.99 -34.73
N LEU A 35 13.15 11.65 -34.76
CA LEU A 35 13.77 10.88 -33.70
C LEU A 35 15.26 11.29 -33.52
N TYR A 36 16.00 11.40 -34.61
CA TYR A 36 17.40 11.85 -34.55
C TYR A 36 17.55 13.29 -34.06
N ALA A 37 16.62 14.18 -34.43
CA ALA A 37 16.60 15.54 -33.88
C ALA A 37 16.35 15.56 -32.37
N TYR A 38 15.59 14.66 -31.84
CA TYR A 38 15.39 14.53 -30.39
C TYR A 38 16.65 14.02 -29.68
N VAL A 39 17.38 13.10 -30.29
CA VAL A 39 18.66 12.60 -29.77
C VAL A 39 19.72 13.69 -29.81
N SER A 40 19.87 14.39 -30.93
CA SER A 40 20.86 15.47 -31.08
C SER A 40 20.64 16.66 -30.12
N ARG A 41 19.38 16.88 -29.70
CA ARG A 41 19.01 17.89 -28.69
C ARG A 41 19.12 17.37 -27.25
N GLY A 42 19.57 16.13 -27.04
CA GLY A 42 19.67 15.51 -25.72
C GLY A 42 18.35 15.17 -25.06
N TRP A 43 17.23 15.16 -25.81
CA TRP A 43 15.91 14.83 -25.27
C TRP A 43 15.68 13.33 -25.11
N ILE A 44 16.36 12.52 -25.94
CA ILE A 44 16.33 11.06 -25.89
C ILE A 44 17.77 10.55 -25.87
N ARG A 45 18.13 9.84 -24.83
CA ARG A 45 19.43 9.15 -24.74
C ARG A 45 19.42 7.90 -25.59
N SER A 46 20.54 7.63 -26.24
CA SER A 46 20.70 6.45 -27.06
C SER A 46 22.06 5.82 -26.86
N ILE A 47 22.12 4.50 -26.88
CA ILE A 47 23.36 3.72 -26.77
C ILE A 47 23.64 2.99 -28.10
N PRO A 48 24.91 2.82 -28.51
CA PRO A 48 25.27 2.05 -29.68
C PRO A 48 25.03 0.55 -29.43
N GLN A 49 24.62 -0.18 -30.44
CA GLN A 49 24.49 -1.63 -30.37
C GLN A 49 25.70 -2.28 -31.05
N ARG A 50 26.41 -3.14 -30.29
CA ARG A 50 27.66 -3.76 -30.79
C ARG A 50 27.41 -4.59 -32.05
N GLY A 51 28.16 -4.32 -33.11
CA GLY A 51 28.05 -5.06 -34.40
C GLY A 51 26.87 -4.65 -35.30
N GLN A 52 26.07 -3.63 -34.91
CA GLN A 52 24.96 -3.12 -35.73
C GLN A 52 25.07 -1.60 -35.90
N LYS A 53 24.59 -1.08 -37.04
CA LYS A 53 24.55 0.37 -37.32
C LYS A 53 23.40 1.06 -36.53
N ASP A 54 22.48 0.28 -35.98
CA ASP A 54 21.31 0.78 -35.27
C ASP A 54 21.64 1.07 -33.78
N ARG A 55 20.97 2.08 -33.22
CA ARG A 55 21.07 2.49 -31.81
C ARG A 55 19.84 2.07 -31.03
N LEU A 56 19.99 1.87 -29.74
CA LEU A 56 18.89 1.65 -28.81
C LEU A 56 18.59 2.97 -28.10
N TYR A 57 17.32 3.23 -27.83
CA TYR A 57 16.79 4.48 -27.29
C TYR A 57 16.11 4.23 -25.95
N LEU A 58 16.41 5.04 -24.94
CA LEU A 58 15.87 4.85 -23.58
C LEU A 58 14.34 5.08 -23.56
N ARG A 59 13.57 4.07 -23.16
CA ARG A 59 12.10 4.09 -23.15
C ARG A 59 11.52 5.21 -22.30
N ASP A 60 12.16 5.53 -21.17
CA ASP A 60 11.70 6.62 -20.31
C ASP A 60 11.86 8.01 -20.95
N ASP A 61 12.90 8.22 -21.75
CA ASP A 61 13.06 9.47 -22.47
C ASP A 61 12.07 9.57 -23.63
N ILE A 62 11.81 8.45 -24.33
CA ILE A 62 10.77 8.35 -25.37
C ILE A 62 9.41 8.73 -24.78
N ARG A 63 9.07 8.16 -23.63
CA ARG A 63 7.81 8.45 -22.93
C ARG A 63 7.70 9.93 -22.55
N ARG A 64 8.77 10.52 -21.99
CA ARG A 64 8.83 11.96 -21.64
C ARG A 64 8.65 12.88 -22.87
N VAL A 65 9.28 12.54 -23.97
CA VAL A 65 9.15 13.32 -25.22
C VAL A 65 7.74 13.18 -25.80
N GLY A 66 7.17 11.97 -25.79
CA GLY A 66 5.79 11.72 -26.19
C GLY A 66 4.79 12.56 -25.42
N MET A 67 4.92 12.62 -24.10
CA MET A 67 4.08 13.47 -23.25
C MET A 67 4.22 14.96 -23.56
N ARG A 68 5.44 15.47 -23.79
CA ARG A 68 5.66 16.88 -24.20
C ARG A 68 5.05 17.19 -25.57
N SER A 69 5.08 16.25 -26.49
CA SER A 69 4.46 16.40 -27.82
C SER A 69 2.94 16.40 -27.74
N ALA A 70 2.39 15.49 -26.94
CA ALA A 70 0.95 15.42 -26.64
C ALA A 70 0.44 16.70 -25.93
N ALA A 71 1.23 17.27 -25.02
CA ALA A 71 0.91 18.54 -24.36
C ALA A 71 0.80 19.72 -25.34
N ARG A 72 1.60 19.74 -26.42
CA ARG A 72 1.53 20.77 -27.48
C ARG A 72 0.34 20.55 -28.42
N ALA A 73 -0.17 19.31 -28.54
CA ALA A 73 -1.35 19.00 -29.36
C ALA A 73 -2.68 19.29 -28.66
N GLY A 74 -2.63 19.82 -27.41
CA GLY A 74 -3.80 20.15 -26.58
C GLY A 74 -3.92 19.25 -25.35
N HIS A 75 -4.70 19.69 -24.35
CA HIS A 75 -4.84 19.02 -23.06
C HIS A 75 -5.52 17.64 -23.11
N GLY A 76 -6.17 17.29 -24.21
CA GLY A 76 -6.95 16.05 -24.33
C GLY A 76 -6.13 14.75 -24.24
N PRO A 77 -5.06 14.55 -25.02
CA PRO A 77 -4.27 13.31 -25.00
C PRO A 77 -3.49 13.11 -23.71
N VAL A 78 -2.93 14.20 -23.13
CA VAL A 78 -2.21 14.17 -21.86
C VAL A 78 -3.14 13.81 -20.71
N ALA A 79 -4.34 14.40 -20.69
CA ALA A 79 -5.34 14.12 -19.65
C ALA A 79 -5.88 12.68 -19.73
N ALA A 80 -5.92 12.07 -20.91
CA ALA A 80 -6.43 10.71 -21.08
C ALA A 80 -5.45 9.64 -20.53
N SER A 81 -4.12 9.88 -20.61
CA SER A 81 -3.11 8.96 -20.08
C SER A 81 -2.79 9.22 -18.61
N ALA A 82 -3.14 10.40 -18.09
CA ALA A 82 -2.75 10.86 -16.76
C ALA A 82 -3.46 10.16 -15.58
N MET A 83 -4.44 9.31 -15.83
CA MET A 83 -5.19 8.58 -14.79
C MET A 83 -4.73 7.14 -14.59
N ASN A 84 -3.70 6.70 -15.33
CA ASN A 84 -3.16 5.36 -15.21
C ASN A 84 -2.14 5.28 -14.06
N TRP A 85 -1.00 4.68 -14.26
CA TRP A 85 0.02 4.54 -13.23
C TRP A 85 0.95 5.76 -13.20
N GLY A 86 1.10 6.39 -12.00
CA GLY A 86 2.11 7.42 -11.74
C GLY A 86 1.76 8.85 -12.15
N GLU A 87 0.62 9.09 -12.76
CA GLU A 87 0.11 10.43 -13.10
C GLU A 87 -1.43 10.46 -12.94
N PRO A 88 -2.04 11.59 -12.50
CA PRO A 88 -1.43 12.86 -12.06
C PRO A 88 -0.68 12.74 -10.72
N ILE A 89 0.38 13.56 -10.57
CA ILE A 89 1.13 13.66 -9.32
C ILE A 89 0.43 14.62 -8.37
N PHE A 90 0.15 14.16 -7.15
CA PHE A 90 -0.36 14.98 -6.06
C PHE A 90 0.77 15.32 -5.10
N PRO A 91 1.00 16.61 -4.78
CA PRO A 91 1.95 16.95 -3.74
C PRO A 91 1.44 16.44 -2.39
N THR A 92 2.33 15.83 -1.62
CA THR A 92 2.06 15.37 -0.27
C THR A 92 3.29 15.56 0.60
N SER A 93 3.06 15.89 1.87
CA SER A 93 4.10 15.95 2.90
C SER A 93 4.04 14.76 3.86
N ILE A 94 3.18 13.76 3.58
CA ILE A 94 2.91 12.67 4.50
C ILE A 94 3.93 11.56 4.34
N THR A 95 4.09 11.03 3.12
CA THR A 95 4.97 9.89 2.85
C THR A 95 5.80 10.10 1.60
N GLU A 96 7.10 9.90 1.73
CA GLU A 96 8.06 9.79 0.64
C GLU A 96 8.41 8.31 0.42
N ILE A 97 8.43 7.85 -0.84
CA ILE A 97 8.90 6.51 -1.18
C ILE A 97 10.38 6.57 -1.54
N THR A 98 11.19 5.83 -0.81
CA THR A 98 12.63 5.74 -1.03
C THR A 98 13.05 4.30 -1.28
N PRO A 99 14.25 4.04 -1.83
CA PRO A 99 14.76 2.67 -1.96
C PRO A 99 14.85 1.90 -0.64
N GLN A 100 14.96 2.60 0.49
CA GLN A 100 14.99 2.03 1.84
C GLN A 100 13.59 1.78 2.42
N GLY A 101 12.54 2.20 1.72
CA GLY A 101 11.15 2.06 2.14
C GLY A 101 10.43 3.40 2.30
N PRO A 102 9.18 3.38 2.78
CA PRO A 102 8.41 4.58 3.03
C PRO A 102 8.98 5.38 4.20
N ARG A 103 8.99 6.71 4.05
CA ARG A 103 9.36 7.66 5.11
C ARG A 103 8.13 8.47 5.50
N TYR A 104 7.70 8.33 6.72
CA TYR A 104 6.55 9.06 7.29
C TYR A 104 7.02 10.37 7.90
N ARG A 105 6.60 11.51 7.36
CA ARG A 105 7.04 12.83 7.83
C ARG A 105 8.57 12.93 8.00
N GLY A 106 9.32 12.30 7.09
CA GLY A 106 10.78 12.28 7.12
C GLY A 106 11.42 11.12 7.91
N HIS A 107 10.65 10.35 8.68
CA HIS A 107 11.16 9.20 9.44
C HIS A 107 10.98 7.90 8.65
N LEU A 108 12.04 7.12 8.48
CA LEU A 108 11.94 5.83 7.79
C LEU A 108 11.09 4.86 8.61
N ALA A 109 10.06 4.26 8.02
CA ALA A 109 9.15 3.35 8.72
C ALA A 109 9.89 2.18 9.39
N ALA A 110 10.93 1.68 8.74
CA ALA A 110 11.84 0.65 9.27
C ALA A 110 12.52 1.08 10.58
N ASP A 111 12.94 2.35 10.66
CA ASP A 111 13.60 2.89 11.84
C ASP A 111 12.61 3.06 12.99
N LEU A 112 11.37 3.52 12.71
CA LEU A 112 10.32 3.62 13.72
C LEU A 112 10.03 2.25 14.37
N VAL A 113 10.04 1.17 13.56
CA VAL A 113 9.92 -0.20 14.09
C VAL A 113 11.12 -0.55 14.96
N ARG A 114 12.35 -0.36 14.45
CA ARG A 114 13.59 -0.71 15.16
C ARG A 114 13.72 0.06 16.48
N ASP A 115 13.36 1.35 16.46
CA ASP A 115 13.50 2.26 17.60
C ASP A 115 12.34 2.11 18.61
N GLY A 116 11.47 1.13 18.43
CA GLY A 116 10.45 0.73 19.41
C GLY A 116 9.24 1.65 19.53
N TRP A 117 8.98 2.54 18.54
CA TRP A 117 7.82 3.43 18.60
C TRP A 117 6.51 2.67 18.72
N THR A 118 5.57 3.18 19.51
CA THR A 118 4.21 2.64 19.54
C THR A 118 3.47 2.99 18.25
N PHE A 119 2.47 2.19 17.89
CA PHE A 119 1.67 2.50 16.70
C PHE A 119 0.87 3.80 16.87
N GLU A 120 0.40 4.08 18.08
CA GLU A 120 -0.28 5.32 18.43
C GLU A 120 0.59 6.55 18.18
N ALA A 121 1.88 6.49 18.56
CA ALA A 121 2.83 7.57 18.31
C ALA A 121 3.05 7.79 16.79
N VAL A 122 3.14 6.71 16.01
CA VAL A 122 3.28 6.79 14.55
C VAL A 122 2.02 7.37 13.90
N ALA A 123 0.84 7.00 14.38
CA ALA A 123 -0.41 7.57 13.89
C ALA A 123 -0.49 9.09 14.17
N GLU A 124 -0.14 9.52 15.37
CA GLU A 124 -0.11 10.95 15.74
C GLU A 124 0.96 11.72 14.92
N LEU A 125 2.13 11.13 14.69
CA LEU A 125 3.15 11.70 13.79
C LEU A 125 2.57 11.95 12.39
N LEU A 126 1.91 10.98 11.81
CA LEU A 126 1.27 11.11 10.50
C LEU A 126 0.21 12.21 10.50
N TRP A 127 -0.57 12.32 11.57
CA TRP A 127 -1.68 13.26 11.67
C TRP A 127 -1.25 14.68 11.98
N ALA A 128 -0.33 14.88 12.91
CA ALA A 128 0.10 16.20 13.36
C ALA A 128 1.27 16.78 12.55
N GLY A 129 2.06 15.92 11.91
CA GLY A 129 3.31 16.31 11.25
C GLY A 129 4.50 16.41 12.19
N GLU A 130 4.26 16.30 13.48
CA GLU A 130 5.26 16.30 14.54
C GLU A 130 4.88 15.24 15.57
N VAL A 131 5.86 14.65 16.21
CA VAL A 131 5.61 13.90 17.45
C VAL A 131 5.06 14.92 18.44
N PRO A 132 3.93 14.66 19.13
CA PRO A 132 3.47 15.56 20.15
C PRO A 132 4.64 15.88 21.09
N PRO A 133 4.93 17.16 21.39
CA PRO A 133 6.03 17.49 22.28
C PRO A 133 5.85 16.75 23.60
N PRO A 134 6.94 16.29 24.24
CA PRO A 134 6.87 15.75 25.57
C PRO A 134 6.32 16.86 26.47
N GLY A 135 5.02 16.79 26.78
CA GLY A 135 4.35 17.87 27.52
C GLY A 135 2.87 18.01 27.26
N ALA A 136 2.32 17.47 26.17
CA ALA A 136 0.85 17.31 26.04
C ALA A 136 0.32 16.23 27.02
N SER A 137 1.18 15.37 27.50
CA SER A 137 1.15 14.61 28.75
C SER A 137 2.61 14.50 29.17
N ALA A 138 3.02 15.20 30.21
CA ALA A 138 4.41 15.35 30.60
C ALA A 138 5.19 14.04 30.53
N GLY A 139 6.20 13.95 29.65
CA GLY A 139 7.23 12.92 29.68
C GLY A 139 7.07 11.71 28.74
N SER A 140 6.07 11.66 27.86
CA SER A 140 5.90 10.48 26.98
C SER A 140 6.91 10.46 25.83
N SER A 141 7.88 9.57 25.91
CA SER A 141 8.70 9.14 24.76
C SER A 141 7.79 8.50 23.68
N PRO A 142 8.13 8.57 22.39
CA PRO A 142 7.40 7.82 21.35
C PRO A 142 7.33 6.31 21.60
N VAL A 143 8.23 5.77 22.40
CA VAL A 143 8.28 4.37 22.83
C VAL A 143 7.25 4.10 23.93
N ASP A 144 7.00 5.08 24.80
CA ASP A 144 6.06 4.99 25.93
C ASP A 144 4.81 5.84 25.68
N PHE A 145 4.43 6.05 24.42
CA PHE A 145 3.25 6.84 24.08
C PHE A 145 2.00 6.17 24.65
N PRO A 146 1.14 6.91 25.39
CA PRO A 146 0.00 6.32 26.08
C PRO A 146 -1.06 5.77 25.13
N ALA A 147 -1.76 4.74 25.57
CA ALA A 147 -2.97 4.26 24.91
C ALA A 147 -4.01 5.37 24.82
N TRP A 148 -4.72 5.41 23.71
CA TRP A 148 -5.80 6.40 23.53
C TRP A 148 -6.99 6.13 24.46
N PRO A 149 -7.68 7.17 24.93
CA PRO A 149 -8.94 7.00 25.63
C PRO A 149 -9.93 6.18 24.80
N VAL A 150 -10.52 5.15 25.39
CA VAL A 150 -11.47 4.26 24.70
C VAL A 150 -12.89 4.81 24.88
N ALA A 151 -13.55 5.08 23.74
CA ALA A 151 -14.99 5.31 23.71
C ALA A 151 -15.70 3.96 23.67
N GLY A 152 -16.60 3.70 24.63
CA GLY A 152 -17.41 2.48 24.61
C GLY A 152 -18.28 2.38 23.34
N PRO A 153 -18.51 1.18 22.81
CA PRO A 153 -19.42 0.99 21.67
C PRO A 153 -20.83 1.35 22.09
N GLY A 154 -21.59 2.03 21.22
CA GLY A 154 -23.00 2.21 21.45
C GLY A 154 -23.79 0.92 21.21
N PRO A 155 -25.01 0.81 21.76
CA PRO A 155 -25.84 -0.38 21.63
C PRO A 155 -26.13 -0.73 20.16
N GLU A 156 -26.23 0.26 19.28
CA GLU A 156 -26.50 0.06 17.85
C GLU A 156 -25.31 -0.63 17.14
N LEU A 157 -24.09 -0.32 17.56
CA LEU A 157 -22.90 -0.98 17.01
C LEU A 157 -22.86 -2.44 17.44
N LEU A 158 -23.21 -2.74 18.69
CA LEU A 158 -23.30 -4.11 19.17
C LEU A 158 -24.42 -4.89 18.46
N ALA A 159 -25.56 -4.27 18.19
CA ALA A 159 -26.66 -4.88 17.44
C ALA A 159 -26.27 -5.17 15.98
N LEU A 160 -25.59 -4.22 15.30
CA LEU A 160 -25.10 -4.44 13.96
C LEU A 160 -24.10 -5.59 13.91
N THR A 161 -23.17 -5.66 14.84
CA THR A 161 -22.14 -6.71 14.83
C THR A 161 -22.72 -8.10 15.01
N ALA A 162 -23.82 -8.24 15.77
CA ALA A 162 -24.58 -9.49 15.85
C ALA A 162 -25.19 -9.87 14.48
N THR A 163 -25.72 -8.89 13.74
CA THR A 163 -26.23 -9.10 12.37
C THR A 163 -25.10 -9.46 11.40
N LEU A 164 -23.96 -8.79 11.48
CA LEU A 164 -22.81 -9.05 10.62
C LEU A 164 -22.25 -10.46 10.80
N ALA A 165 -22.31 -11.04 11.98
CA ALA A 165 -21.90 -12.41 12.21
C ALA A 165 -22.66 -13.40 11.33
N GLY A 166 -23.93 -13.10 11.00
CA GLY A 166 -24.76 -13.89 10.07
C GLY A 166 -24.47 -13.68 8.58
N LEU A 167 -23.73 -12.63 8.20
CA LEU A 167 -23.46 -12.23 6.82
C LEU A 167 -22.07 -12.67 6.29
N GLN A 168 -21.46 -13.70 6.85
CA GLN A 168 -20.08 -14.12 6.51
C GLN A 168 -19.07 -12.94 6.60
N ALA A 169 -19.27 -12.07 7.59
CA ALA A 169 -18.46 -10.86 7.78
C ALA A 169 -16.95 -11.13 7.89
N ARG A 170 -16.57 -12.32 8.36
CA ARG A 170 -15.17 -12.74 8.41
C ARG A 170 -14.55 -12.94 7.03
N ASP A 171 -15.32 -13.36 6.03
CA ASP A 171 -14.82 -13.60 4.66
C ASP A 171 -14.80 -12.33 3.83
N ASN A 172 -15.47 -11.25 4.32
CA ASN A 172 -15.53 -9.93 3.72
C ASN A 172 -15.13 -8.86 4.76
N ILE A 173 -13.99 -9.03 5.39
CA ILE A 173 -13.58 -8.18 6.53
C ILE A 173 -13.42 -6.72 6.15
N LEU A 174 -12.95 -6.37 4.95
CA LEU A 174 -12.75 -4.99 4.52
C LEU A 174 -14.09 -4.27 4.31
N GLU A 175 -15.06 -4.94 3.69
CA GLU A 175 -16.43 -4.43 3.52
C GLU A 175 -17.12 -4.31 4.88
N THR A 176 -16.89 -5.25 5.79
CA THR A 176 -17.39 -5.19 7.16
C THR A 176 -16.84 -3.97 7.90
N LEU A 177 -15.55 -3.71 7.80
CA LEU A 177 -14.93 -2.50 8.36
C LEU A 177 -15.54 -1.23 7.77
N ALA A 178 -15.76 -1.17 6.45
CA ALA A 178 -16.39 -0.03 5.79
C ALA A 178 -17.81 0.23 6.33
N LEU A 179 -18.60 -0.83 6.49
CA LEU A 179 -19.95 -0.74 7.01
C LEU A 179 -19.98 -0.24 8.46
N VAL A 180 -19.09 -0.76 9.32
CA VAL A 180 -18.97 -0.32 10.72
C VAL A 180 -18.56 1.16 10.81
N VAL A 181 -17.59 1.58 9.99
CA VAL A 181 -17.14 2.98 9.93
C VAL A 181 -18.28 3.91 9.51
N LEU A 182 -19.05 3.55 8.48
CA LEU A 182 -20.21 4.34 8.05
C LEU A 182 -21.27 4.44 9.14
N MET A 183 -21.56 3.37 9.85
CA MET A 183 -22.55 3.37 10.92
C MET A 183 -22.14 4.27 12.06
N ILE A 184 -20.88 4.27 12.49
CA ILE A 184 -20.37 5.21 13.49
C ILE A 184 -20.60 6.65 13.03
N GLY A 185 -20.32 6.94 11.74
CA GLY A 185 -20.56 8.26 11.14
C GLY A 185 -22.03 8.68 11.15
N MET A 186 -22.93 7.79 10.75
CA MET A 186 -24.38 8.04 10.72
C MET A 186 -24.93 8.35 12.13
N ARG A 187 -24.45 7.63 13.13
CA ARG A 187 -24.84 7.86 14.54
C ARG A 187 -24.44 9.25 15.06
N ARG A 188 -23.27 9.74 14.64
CA ARG A 188 -22.77 11.06 15.05
C ARG A 188 -23.37 12.22 14.25
N GLY A 189 -24.07 11.93 13.17
CA GLY A 189 -24.67 12.90 12.26
C GLY A 189 -23.66 13.47 11.24
N PRO A 190 -24.16 14.02 10.11
CA PRO A 190 -23.34 14.35 8.94
C PRO A 190 -22.41 15.57 9.12
N VAL A 191 -22.62 16.36 10.16
CA VAL A 191 -21.97 17.69 10.29
C VAL A 191 -21.01 17.77 11.45
N ALA A 192 -21.12 16.88 12.43
CA ALA A 192 -20.51 17.07 13.75
C ALA A 192 -18.98 17.05 13.76
N GLU A 193 -18.34 16.19 12.94
CA GLU A 193 -16.89 16.01 12.98
C GLU A 193 -16.15 17.14 12.23
N ARG A 194 -16.68 17.57 11.09
CA ARG A 194 -15.99 18.49 10.18
C ARG A 194 -16.06 19.95 10.60
N LEU A 195 -17.16 20.38 11.18
CA LEU A 195 -17.40 21.77 11.60
C LEU A 195 -16.96 22.07 13.03
N GLN A 196 -16.70 21.05 13.84
CA GLN A 196 -16.19 21.24 15.20
C GLN A 196 -14.66 21.10 15.19
N GLN A 197 -13.96 22.21 15.38
CA GLN A 197 -12.50 22.20 15.53
C GLN A 197 -12.08 21.16 16.57
N GLY A 198 -11.05 20.36 16.23
CA GLY A 198 -10.49 19.35 17.14
C GLY A 198 -11.23 18.00 17.19
N ARG A 199 -12.33 17.78 16.47
CA ARG A 199 -13.09 16.51 16.50
C ARG A 199 -12.58 15.44 15.55
N THR A 200 -11.77 15.78 14.54
CA THR A 200 -11.26 14.80 13.54
C THR A 200 -10.39 13.73 14.18
N LEU A 201 -9.47 14.08 15.08
CA LEU A 201 -8.57 13.09 15.69
C LEU A 201 -9.29 12.18 16.71
N PRO A 202 -10.16 12.67 17.59
CA PRO A 202 -11.00 11.77 18.39
C PRO A 202 -11.83 10.80 17.56
N ALA A 203 -12.42 11.26 16.44
CA ALA A 203 -13.14 10.38 15.52
C ALA A 203 -12.22 9.34 14.86
N ALA A 204 -10.99 9.72 14.47
CA ALA A 204 -10.01 8.82 13.92
C ALA A 204 -9.62 7.70 14.91
N ARG A 205 -9.37 8.07 16.17
CA ARG A 205 -9.05 7.12 17.24
C ARG A 205 -10.21 6.15 17.49
N GLU A 206 -11.45 6.64 17.54
CA GLU A 206 -12.64 5.81 17.68
C GLU A 206 -12.81 4.83 16.53
N ILE A 207 -12.60 5.27 15.26
CA ILE A 207 -12.66 4.40 14.08
C ILE A 207 -11.59 3.30 14.16
N MET A 208 -10.37 3.63 14.55
CA MET A 208 -9.31 2.65 14.71
C MET A 208 -9.61 1.63 15.80
N GLN A 209 -10.13 2.07 16.95
CA GLN A 209 -10.55 1.19 18.03
C GLN A 209 -11.70 0.27 17.60
N ALA A 210 -12.66 0.78 16.85
CA ALA A 210 -13.74 -0.03 16.30
C ALA A 210 -13.22 -1.05 15.26
N ALA A 211 -12.24 -0.67 14.45
CA ALA A 211 -11.58 -1.59 13.49
C ALA A 211 -10.83 -2.70 14.22
N VAL A 212 -10.12 -2.41 15.30
CA VAL A 212 -9.51 -3.42 16.19
C VAL A 212 -10.58 -4.37 16.73
N ALA A 213 -11.68 -3.82 17.24
CA ALA A 213 -12.78 -4.62 17.78
C ALA A 213 -13.41 -5.56 16.72
N CYS A 214 -13.51 -5.10 15.46
CA CYS A 214 -13.97 -5.91 14.33
C CYS A 214 -13.02 -7.08 14.02
N CYS A 215 -11.73 -6.98 14.32
CA CYS A 215 -10.82 -8.12 14.16
C CYS A 215 -11.21 -9.30 15.06
N GLY A 216 -12.03 -9.08 16.09
CA GLY A 216 -12.62 -10.16 16.89
C GLY A 216 -13.53 -11.12 16.11
N LEU A 217 -14.08 -10.68 14.97
CA LEU A 217 -14.82 -11.56 14.04
C LEU A 217 -13.91 -12.63 13.41
N LEU A 218 -12.61 -12.33 13.29
CA LEU A 218 -11.59 -13.27 12.81
C LEU A 218 -11.05 -14.15 13.93
N GLY A 219 -11.17 -13.72 15.19
CA GLY A 219 -10.71 -14.46 16.35
C GLY A 219 -11.59 -15.66 16.71
N PRO A 220 -11.18 -16.45 17.72
CA PRO A 220 -11.91 -17.68 18.11
C PRO A 220 -13.36 -17.43 18.50
N ALA A 221 -13.65 -16.25 19.12
CA ALA A 221 -15.00 -15.90 19.54
C ALA A 221 -15.92 -15.51 18.38
N GLN A 222 -15.38 -15.20 17.20
CA GLN A 222 -16.10 -14.73 16.01
C GLN A 222 -17.12 -13.62 16.32
N ALA A 223 -16.72 -12.68 17.19
CA ALA A 223 -17.58 -11.61 17.68
C ALA A 223 -16.81 -10.28 17.72
N TYR A 224 -17.54 -9.19 17.58
CA TYR A 224 -17.03 -7.85 17.85
C TYR A 224 -16.54 -7.77 19.30
N ARG A 225 -15.29 -7.36 19.48
CA ARG A 225 -14.68 -7.27 20.79
C ARG A 225 -14.24 -5.85 21.11
N PRO A 226 -15.05 -5.08 21.86
CA PRO A 226 -14.67 -3.73 22.26
C PRO A 226 -13.34 -3.71 22.99
N MET A 227 -12.53 -2.68 22.72
CA MET A 227 -11.32 -2.42 23.48
C MET A 227 -11.66 -1.96 24.89
N ARG A 228 -10.80 -2.24 25.85
CA ARG A 228 -10.90 -1.84 27.25
C ARG A 228 -10.14 -0.53 27.48
N ALA A 229 -10.51 0.19 28.50
CA ALA A 229 -9.76 1.36 28.95
C ALA A 229 -8.31 1.00 29.26
N GLY A 230 -7.35 1.77 28.72
CA GLY A 230 -5.92 1.55 28.89
C GLY A 230 -5.30 0.50 27.96
N GLU A 231 -6.09 -0.20 27.13
CA GLU A 231 -5.52 -1.09 26.10
C GLU A 231 -4.93 -0.27 24.95
N SER A 232 -3.72 -0.59 24.54
CA SER A 232 -3.15 -0.11 23.27
C SER A 232 -3.82 -0.80 22.07
N ILE A 233 -3.67 -0.23 20.87
CA ILE A 233 -4.13 -0.85 19.62
C ILE A 233 -3.57 -2.26 19.46
N VAL A 234 -2.30 -2.46 19.81
CA VAL A 234 -1.65 -3.79 19.74
C VAL A 234 -2.24 -4.76 20.76
N ASP A 235 -2.48 -4.31 22.01
CA ASP A 235 -3.09 -5.17 23.03
C ASP A 235 -4.53 -5.52 22.69
N GLY A 236 -5.29 -4.56 22.16
CA GLY A 236 -6.63 -4.78 21.65
C GLY A 236 -6.65 -5.85 20.54
N LEU A 237 -5.69 -5.82 19.60
CA LEU A 237 -5.56 -6.84 18.56
C LEU A 237 -5.18 -8.22 19.10
N VAL A 238 -4.22 -8.30 20.03
CA VAL A 238 -3.86 -9.56 20.69
C VAL A 238 -5.10 -10.22 21.28
N GLN A 239 -5.91 -9.41 21.96
CA GLN A 239 -7.15 -9.88 22.57
C GLN A 239 -8.23 -10.22 21.54
N ALA A 240 -8.46 -9.37 20.53
CA ALA A 240 -9.48 -9.58 19.51
C ALA A 240 -9.20 -10.84 18.69
N LEU A 241 -7.96 -11.07 18.31
CA LEU A 241 -7.54 -12.26 17.55
C LEU A 241 -7.36 -13.52 18.42
N GLY A 242 -7.50 -13.40 19.75
CA GLY A 242 -7.33 -14.52 20.67
C GLY A 242 -5.91 -15.08 20.73
N MET A 243 -4.92 -14.22 20.54
CA MET A 243 -3.51 -14.59 20.53
C MET A 243 -2.92 -14.66 21.92
N PRO A 244 -1.87 -15.48 22.15
CA PRO A 244 -1.06 -15.38 23.35
C PRO A 244 -0.47 -13.98 23.49
N ALA A 245 -0.56 -13.38 24.68
CA ALA A 245 -0.05 -12.05 24.99
C ALA A 245 1.48 -12.06 25.21
N SER A 246 2.23 -12.59 24.24
CA SER A 246 3.69 -12.65 24.31
C SER A 246 4.33 -11.34 23.77
N PRO A 247 5.55 -10.99 24.21
CA PRO A 247 6.30 -9.88 23.65
C PRO A 247 6.45 -10.00 22.11
N ASP A 248 6.75 -11.20 21.63
CA ASP A 248 6.92 -11.44 20.20
C ASP A 248 5.66 -11.17 19.40
N ASN A 249 4.47 -11.53 19.90
CA ASN A 249 3.20 -11.25 19.20
C ASN A 249 2.90 -9.77 19.16
N ARG A 250 3.16 -9.05 20.26
CA ARG A 250 3.03 -7.60 20.31
C ARG A 250 3.98 -6.93 19.31
N GLU A 251 5.25 -7.34 19.32
CA GLU A 251 6.25 -6.79 18.40
C GLU A 251 5.89 -7.01 16.94
N ALA A 252 5.43 -8.21 16.56
CA ALA A 252 5.01 -8.46 15.19
C ALA A 252 3.80 -7.64 14.77
N LEU A 253 2.77 -7.54 15.61
CA LEU A 253 1.59 -6.71 15.32
C LEU A 253 1.97 -5.24 15.23
N ARG A 254 2.81 -4.74 16.14
CA ARG A 254 3.32 -3.37 16.11
C ARG A 254 4.07 -3.09 14.81
N ALA A 255 4.98 -3.97 14.41
CA ALA A 255 5.75 -3.84 13.18
C ALA A 255 4.84 -3.87 11.94
N ILE A 256 3.86 -4.78 11.88
CA ILE A 256 2.88 -4.84 10.79
C ILE A 256 2.16 -3.50 10.67
N LEU A 257 1.60 -2.98 11.76
CA LEU A 257 0.81 -1.75 11.74
C LEU A 257 1.65 -0.55 11.29
N ILE A 258 2.88 -0.41 11.81
CA ILE A 258 3.78 0.68 11.44
C ILE A 258 4.20 0.59 9.98
N LEU A 259 4.64 -0.57 9.51
CA LEU A 259 5.08 -0.75 8.12
C LEU A 259 3.94 -0.58 7.09
N MET A 260 2.70 -0.79 7.53
CA MET A 260 1.51 -0.64 6.68
C MET A 260 0.83 0.72 6.84
N ALA A 261 1.31 1.61 7.72
CA ALA A 261 0.61 2.83 8.10
C ALA A 261 0.35 3.78 6.93
N ASP A 262 1.27 3.91 5.99
CA ASP A 262 1.03 4.65 4.74
C ASP A 262 1.93 4.20 3.59
N HIS A 263 1.52 4.53 2.35
CA HIS A 263 2.29 4.25 1.14
C HIS A 263 1.79 5.07 -0.05
N GLU A 264 1.95 6.40 -0.02
CA GLU A 264 1.50 7.32 -1.09
C GLU A 264 -0.01 7.27 -1.40
N LEU A 265 -0.34 7.23 -2.69
CA LEU A 265 -1.69 7.35 -3.24
C LEU A 265 -2.21 6.08 -3.95
N PRO A 266 -2.18 4.90 -3.32
CA PRO A 266 -2.89 3.75 -3.87
C PRO A 266 -4.41 4.04 -3.92
N PRO A 267 -5.20 3.22 -4.64
CA PRO A 267 -6.62 3.45 -4.88
C PRO A 267 -7.44 3.82 -3.64
N GLY A 268 -7.19 3.18 -2.49
CA GLY A 268 -7.85 3.51 -1.23
C GLY A 268 -7.55 4.94 -0.76
N THR A 269 -6.28 5.36 -0.80
CA THR A 269 -5.88 6.71 -0.41
C THR A 269 -6.48 7.77 -1.34
N LEU A 270 -6.46 7.51 -2.66
CA LEU A 270 -7.08 8.39 -3.63
C LEU A 270 -8.59 8.51 -3.38
N GLY A 271 -9.29 7.40 -3.13
CA GLY A 271 -10.70 7.36 -2.79
C GLY A 271 -11.03 8.22 -1.56
N ALA A 272 -10.23 8.11 -0.49
CA ALA A 272 -10.37 8.96 0.69
C ALA A 272 -10.21 10.45 0.36
N ARG A 273 -9.20 10.82 -0.44
CA ARG A 273 -8.95 12.22 -0.85
C ARG A 273 -10.09 12.77 -1.73
N VAL A 274 -10.61 11.97 -2.66
CA VAL A 274 -11.76 12.38 -3.50
C VAL A 274 -12.96 12.74 -2.64
N VAL A 275 -13.35 11.87 -1.71
CA VAL A 275 -14.47 12.13 -0.79
C VAL A 275 -14.18 13.31 0.13
N ALA A 276 -12.95 13.45 0.64
CA ALA A 276 -12.54 14.58 1.46
C ALA A 276 -12.63 15.90 0.69
N SER A 277 -12.20 15.93 -0.58
CA SER A 277 -12.26 17.11 -1.45
C SER A 277 -13.69 17.58 -1.73
N ALA A 278 -14.63 16.64 -1.80
CA ALA A 278 -16.06 16.92 -1.94
C ALA A 278 -16.73 17.33 -0.60
N GLY A 279 -15.98 17.38 0.48
CA GLY A 279 -16.47 17.78 1.78
C GLY A 279 -17.12 16.66 2.60
N GLY A 280 -16.86 15.39 2.30
CA GLY A 280 -17.36 14.24 3.05
C GLY A 280 -16.83 14.22 4.51
N THR A 281 -17.56 13.50 5.38
CA THR A 281 -17.11 13.23 6.77
C THR A 281 -15.88 12.33 6.76
N LEU A 282 -15.12 12.29 7.86
CA LEU A 282 -13.99 11.36 7.99
C LEU A 282 -14.45 9.90 7.78
N HIS A 283 -15.61 9.56 8.32
CA HIS A 283 -16.19 8.22 8.19
C HIS A 283 -16.45 7.86 6.72
N SER A 284 -17.06 8.77 5.96
CA SER A 284 -17.28 8.57 4.51
C SER A 284 -15.97 8.45 3.74
N CYS A 285 -14.96 9.23 4.08
CA CYS A 285 -13.64 9.16 3.46
C CYS A 285 -12.99 7.80 3.71
N LEU A 286 -13.00 7.32 4.96
CA LEU A 286 -12.37 6.04 5.32
C LEU A 286 -13.16 4.84 4.81
N ALA A 287 -14.49 4.92 4.78
CA ALA A 287 -15.32 3.89 4.15
C ALA A 287 -15.04 3.79 2.64
N SER A 288 -14.91 4.92 1.94
CA SER A 288 -14.50 4.95 0.53
C SER A 288 -13.12 4.31 0.32
N ALA A 289 -12.17 4.60 1.21
CA ALA A 289 -10.84 4.00 1.16
C ALA A 289 -10.90 2.47 1.34
N LEU A 290 -11.66 1.98 2.30
CA LEU A 290 -11.87 0.56 2.56
C LEU A 290 -12.52 -0.13 1.35
N CYS A 291 -13.60 0.46 0.79
CA CYS A 291 -14.26 -0.07 -0.40
C CYS A 291 -13.31 -0.11 -1.62
N ALA A 292 -12.53 0.94 -1.87
CA ALA A 292 -11.55 0.94 -2.95
C ALA A 292 -10.41 -0.06 -2.71
N THR A 293 -10.11 -0.36 -1.44
CA THR A 293 -9.09 -1.34 -1.05
C THR A 293 -9.61 -2.78 -1.14
N SER A 294 -10.91 -3.04 -1.00
CA SER A 294 -11.47 -4.40 -1.02
C SER A 294 -11.43 -5.09 -2.39
N GLY A 295 -11.06 -4.36 -3.45
CA GLY A 295 -10.95 -4.88 -4.80
C GLY A 295 -9.85 -5.94 -4.99
N VAL A 296 -9.97 -6.71 -6.09
CA VAL A 296 -9.08 -7.85 -6.42
C VAL A 296 -7.61 -7.47 -6.59
N GLU A 297 -7.33 -6.22 -6.98
CA GLU A 297 -5.96 -5.76 -7.23
C GLU A 297 -5.27 -5.20 -5.97
N VAL A 298 -5.99 -5.02 -4.86
CA VAL A 298 -5.45 -4.46 -3.62
C VAL A 298 -5.70 -5.40 -2.44
N GLY A 299 -6.91 -5.45 -1.90
CA GLY A 299 -7.22 -6.20 -0.68
C GLY A 299 -7.23 -7.72 -0.91
N ARG A 300 -7.81 -8.18 -2.02
CA ARG A 300 -7.85 -9.61 -2.36
C ARG A 300 -6.53 -10.17 -2.90
N VAL A 301 -5.47 -9.35 -2.98
CA VAL A 301 -4.11 -9.84 -3.25
C VAL A 301 -3.66 -10.81 -2.16
N TYR A 302 -4.03 -10.57 -0.90
CA TYR A 302 -3.69 -11.49 0.21
C TYR A 302 -4.31 -12.87 0.00
N GLU A 303 -5.57 -12.95 -0.46
CA GLU A 303 -6.23 -14.21 -0.80
C GLU A 303 -5.55 -14.92 -1.98
N ARG A 304 -5.14 -14.16 -3.01
CA ARG A 304 -4.39 -14.71 -4.15
C ARG A 304 -3.04 -15.27 -3.72
N VAL A 305 -2.34 -14.60 -2.81
CA VAL A 305 -1.08 -15.08 -2.22
C VAL A 305 -1.33 -16.35 -1.38
N GLU A 306 -2.38 -16.35 -0.57
CA GLU A 306 -2.79 -17.55 0.20
C GLU A 306 -3.10 -18.73 -0.71
N ALA A 307 -3.86 -18.52 -1.78
CA ALA A 307 -4.18 -19.54 -2.77
C ALA A 307 -2.93 -20.02 -3.53
N PHE A 308 -2.02 -19.09 -3.89
CA PHE A 308 -0.77 -19.44 -4.55
C PHE A 308 0.12 -20.28 -3.66
N LEU A 309 0.31 -19.92 -2.40
CA LEU A 309 1.11 -20.68 -1.44
C LEU A 309 0.44 -22.02 -1.11
N GLY A 310 -0.86 -22.03 -0.90
CA GLY A 310 -1.59 -23.22 -0.47
C GLY A 310 -0.97 -23.82 0.81
N ARG A 311 -0.94 -25.17 0.89
CA ARG A 311 -0.22 -25.92 1.93
C ARG A 311 0.91 -26.74 1.29
N PRO A 312 2.05 -26.14 1.00
CA PRO A 312 3.10 -26.79 0.23
C PRO A 312 3.82 -27.86 1.06
N ARG A 313 3.99 -29.03 0.48
CA ARG A 313 4.81 -30.10 1.06
C ARG A 313 6.26 -30.03 0.60
N ARG A 314 6.54 -29.41 -0.57
CA ARG A 314 7.86 -29.28 -1.20
C ARG A 314 7.98 -27.91 -1.87
N ALA A 315 9.14 -27.26 -1.74
CA ALA A 315 9.44 -25.98 -2.39
C ALA A 315 9.35 -26.05 -3.94
N SER A 316 9.73 -27.20 -4.53
CA SER A 316 9.66 -27.41 -5.98
C SER A 316 8.25 -27.26 -6.56
N VAL A 317 7.20 -27.56 -5.80
CA VAL A 317 5.80 -27.38 -6.24
C VAL A 317 5.47 -25.89 -6.40
N LEU A 318 5.95 -25.05 -5.48
CA LEU A 318 5.76 -23.60 -5.57
C LEU A 318 6.60 -22.99 -6.71
N LEU A 319 7.83 -23.49 -6.89
CA LEU A 319 8.68 -23.08 -8.02
C LEU A 319 8.01 -23.38 -9.36
N GLN A 320 7.53 -24.60 -9.58
CA GLN A 320 6.83 -24.96 -10.80
C GLN A 320 5.57 -24.12 -11.05
N ARG A 321 4.83 -23.75 -9.98
CA ARG A 321 3.68 -22.82 -10.12
C ARG A 321 4.13 -21.43 -10.55
N ALA A 322 5.21 -20.90 -9.96
CA ALA A 322 5.75 -19.60 -10.29
C ALA A 322 6.30 -19.59 -11.72
N GLU A 323 7.08 -20.58 -12.10
CA GLU A 323 7.66 -20.73 -13.46
C GLU A 323 6.54 -20.82 -14.51
N ARG A 324 5.47 -21.57 -14.25
CA ARG A 324 4.32 -21.65 -15.14
C ARG A 324 3.64 -20.30 -15.34
N LEU A 325 3.34 -19.58 -14.24
CA LEU A 325 2.74 -18.25 -14.34
C LEU A 325 3.62 -17.29 -15.13
N HIS A 326 4.92 -17.31 -14.88
CA HIS A 326 5.90 -16.49 -15.62
C HIS A 326 5.95 -16.83 -17.11
N ALA A 327 5.96 -18.12 -17.46
CA ALA A 327 5.90 -18.58 -18.84
C ALA A 327 4.60 -18.18 -19.57
N GLU A 328 3.48 -18.08 -18.82
CA GLU A 328 2.20 -17.59 -19.32
C GLU A 328 2.13 -16.04 -19.41
N GLY A 329 3.22 -15.32 -19.11
CA GLY A 329 3.25 -13.84 -19.04
C GLY A 329 2.42 -13.25 -17.89
N ARG A 330 2.12 -14.04 -16.87
CA ARG A 330 1.33 -13.66 -15.70
C ARG A 330 2.23 -13.36 -14.51
N SER A 331 1.87 -12.34 -13.75
CA SER A 331 2.58 -12.00 -12.51
C SER A 331 2.43 -13.10 -11.46
N VAL A 332 3.52 -13.40 -10.75
CA VAL A 332 3.48 -14.30 -9.59
C VAL A 332 2.92 -13.54 -8.38
N PRO A 333 1.84 -14.03 -7.74
CA PRO A 333 1.21 -13.32 -6.63
C PRO A 333 2.17 -13.04 -5.48
N GLY A 334 2.26 -11.76 -5.09
CA GLY A 334 3.11 -11.32 -3.98
C GLY A 334 4.58 -11.11 -4.32
N PHE A 335 4.94 -11.01 -5.61
CA PHE A 335 6.30 -10.72 -6.06
C PHE A 335 6.37 -9.43 -6.89
N ASP A 336 7.56 -8.86 -6.94
CA ASP A 336 7.99 -7.68 -7.70
C ASP A 336 7.09 -6.45 -7.53
N HIS A 337 7.58 -5.49 -6.75
CA HIS A 337 6.88 -4.24 -6.50
C HIS A 337 7.39 -3.15 -7.46
N PRO A 338 6.50 -2.48 -8.23
CA PRO A 338 6.94 -1.48 -9.22
C PRO A 338 7.78 -0.34 -8.63
N LEU A 339 7.51 0.07 -7.37
CA LEU A 339 8.25 1.14 -6.69
C LEU A 339 9.54 0.64 -6.02
N TYR A 340 9.75 -0.69 -5.91
CA TYR A 340 10.93 -1.29 -5.26
C TYR A 340 11.58 -2.34 -6.17
N PRO A 341 12.26 -1.93 -7.25
CA PRO A 341 12.86 -2.87 -8.22
C PRO A 341 13.95 -3.75 -7.61
N HIS A 342 14.52 -3.32 -6.47
CA HIS A 342 15.54 -4.08 -5.74
C HIS A 342 14.98 -4.88 -4.55
N GLY A 343 13.64 -4.96 -4.42
CA GLY A 343 12.93 -5.65 -3.35
C GLY A 343 12.25 -4.67 -2.38
N ASP A 344 11.11 -5.08 -1.85
CA ASP A 344 10.31 -4.29 -0.90
C ASP A 344 10.93 -4.38 0.51
N PRO A 345 11.46 -3.27 1.07
CA PRO A 345 12.10 -3.28 2.39
C PRO A 345 11.16 -3.69 3.52
N ARG A 346 9.85 -3.42 3.37
CA ARG A 346 8.83 -3.85 4.33
C ARG A 346 8.71 -5.36 4.37
N ALA A 347 8.76 -6.00 3.18
CA ALA A 347 8.76 -7.45 3.07
C ALA A 347 9.95 -8.09 3.76
N ALA A 348 11.14 -7.51 3.62
CA ALA A 348 12.34 -8.01 4.29
C ALA A 348 12.17 -8.07 5.82
N GLN A 349 11.64 -6.99 6.42
CA GLN A 349 11.40 -6.94 7.86
C GLN A 349 10.34 -7.95 8.33
N LEU A 350 9.20 -8.02 7.64
CA LEU A 350 8.12 -8.97 7.97
C LEU A 350 8.60 -10.42 7.85
N LEU A 351 9.39 -10.74 6.82
CA LEU A 351 9.96 -12.08 6.66
C LEU A 351 11.02 -12.38 7.73
N ALA A 352 11.80 -11.40 8.17
CA ALA A 352 12.73 -11.59 9.28
C ALA A 352 12.00 -11.93 10.59
N LEU A 353 10.89 -11.23 10.90
CA LEU A 353 10.02 -11.55 12.03
C LEU A 353 9.39 -12.94 11.90
N ALA A 354 8.99 -13.35 10.70
CA ALA A 354 8.46 -14.68 10.45
C ALA A 354 9.53 -15.78 10.62
N ARG A 355 10.78 -15.52 10.16
CA ARG A 355 11.91 -16.46 10.36
C ARG A 355 12.27 -16.64 11.84
N ALA A 356 12.29 -15.57 12.61
CA ALA A 356 12.57 -15.62 14.05
C ALA A 356 11.54 -16.48 14.83
N ARG A 357 10.31 -16.58 14.31
CA ARG A 357 9.20 -17.35 14.88
C ARG A 357 9.10 -18.79 14.39
N MET A 358 10.01 -19.24 13.54
CA MET A 358 10.02 -20.62 13.05
C MET A 358 10.33 -21.61 14.19
N THR A 359 9.35 -21.91 15.01
CA THR A 359 9.25 -23.23 15.63
C THR A 359 9.09 -24.27 14.51
N PRO A 360 9.51 -25.54 14.68
CA PRO A 360 9.84 -26.46 13.60
C PRO A 360 8.69 -26.84 12.62
N GLY A 361 7.82 -25.92 12.25
CA GLY A 361 6.77 -26.12 11.27
C GLY A 361 7.34 -26.41 9.87
N ARG A 362 7.00 -27.60 9.34
CA ARG A 362 7.45 -28.06 8.02
C ARG A 362 7.01 -27.08 6.90
N GLU A 363 5.84 -26.50 7.02
CA GLU A 363 5.23 -25.63 6.02
C GLU A 363 6.07 -24.34 5.84
N LEU A 364 6.37 -23.62 6.92
CA LEU A 364 7.14 -22.40 6.87
C LEU A 364 8.55 -22.62 6.34
N ARG A 365 9.22 -23.71 6.76
CA ARG A 365 10.52 -24.09 6.18
C ARG A 365 10.44 -24.32 4.67
N THR A 366 9.36 -24.92 4.21
CA THR A 366 9.13 -25.15 2.78
C THR A 366 8.92 -23.83 2.03
N ILE A 367 8.14 -22.90 2.59
CA ILE A 367 7.92 -21.58 2.02
C ILE A 367 9.23 -20.79 1.96
N PHE A 368 10.01 -20.73 3.05
CA PHE A 368 11.27 -20.01 3.05
C PHE A 368 12.30 -20.59 2.06
N ARG A 369 12.38 -21.91 1.95
CA ARG A 369 13.20 -22.54 0.93
C ARG A 369 12.76 -22.14 -0.48
N PHE A 370 11.45 -22.10 -0.74
CA PHE A 370 10.93 -21.60 -2.02
C PHE A 370 11.33 -20.15 -2.27
N LEU A 371 11.26 -19.26 -1.26
CA LEU A 371 11.65 -17.86 -1.40
C LEU A 371 13.13 -17.70 -1.74
N ASP A 372 13.99 -18.48 -1.09
CA ASP A 372 15.43 -18.48 -1.36
C ASP A 372 15.70 -19.03 -2.78
N ASP A 373 15.05 -20.12 -3.17
CA ASP A 373 15.22 -20.75 -4.50
C ASP A 373 14.70 -19.86 -5.64
N ILE A 374 13.53 -19.20 -5.51
CA ILE A 374 12.95 -18.38 -6.57
C ILE A 374 13.74 -17.09 -6.79
N GLN A 375 14.25 -16.50 -5.72
CA GLN A 375 15.13 -15.35 -5.83
C GLN A 375 16.43 -15.69 -6.55
N ALA A 376 17.04 -16.84 -6.23
CA ALA A 376 18.27 -17.29 -6.85
C ALA A 376 18.09 -17.64 -8.34
N ARG A 377 16.95 -18.24 -8.74
CA ARG A 377 16.70 -18.74 -10.11
C ARG A 377 16.09 -17.70 -11.04
N ALA A 378 15.12 -16.92 -10.56
CA ALA A 378 14.33 -16.02 -11.38
C ALA A 378 14.49 -14.54 -10.97
N GLY A 379 15.25 -14.23 -9.94
CA GLY A 379 15.43 -12.86 -9.45
C GLY A 379 14.17 -12.25 -8.84
N LEU A 380 13.06 -13.00 -8.72
CA LEU A 380 11.80 -12.51 -8.19
C LEU A 380 11.92 -12.18 -6.70
N ARG A 381 11.40 -11.03 -6.29
CA ARG A 381 11.53 -10.50 -4.94
C ARG A 381 10.19 -10.38 -4.25
N PRO A 382 10.07 -10.87 -3.00
CA PRO A 382 8.81 -10.78 -2.25
C PRO A 382 8.35 -9.33 -2.05
N ARG A 383 7.03 -9.11 -2.20
CA ARG A 383 6.34 -7.89 -1.81
C ARG A 383 5.80 -8.02 -0.38
N GLN A 384 5.38 -6.88 0.20
CA GLN A 384 4.82 -6.85 1.54
C GLN A 384 3.59 -7.77 1.71
N GLU A 385 2.78 -7.98 0.65
CA GLU A 385 1.59 -8.82 0.73
C GLU A 385 1.96 -10.29 1.01
N LEU A 386 2.96 -10.83 0.31
CA LEU A 386 3.45 -12.18 0.56
C LEU A 386 4.09 -12.28 1.94
N ALA A 387 4.91 -11.30 2.31
CA ALA A 387 5.59 -11.29 3.58
C ALA A 387 4.61 -11.23 4.76
N LEU A 388 3.54 -10.45 4.64
CA LEU A 388 2.50 -10.36 5.67
C LEU A 388 1.71 -11.67 5.80
N VAL A 389 1.38 -12.32 4.68
CA VAL A 389 0.75 -13.66 4.68
C VAL A 389 1.66 -14.69 5.37
N VAL A 390 2.95 -14.70 5.05
CA VAL A 390 3.91 -15.63 5.68
C VAL A 390 4.05 -15.37 7.18
N LEU A 391 4.11 -14.10 7.60
CA LEU A 391 4.16 -13.75 9.01
C LEU A 391 2.87 -14.12 9.73
N ALA A 392 1.70 -13.87 9.12
CA ALA A 392 0.41 -14.26 9.70
C ALA A 392 0.31 -15.77 9.91
N ARG A 393 0.81 -16.59 8.96
CA ARG A 393 0.92 -18.04 9.13
C ARG A 393 1.86 -18.43 10.26
N ALA A 394 3.00 -17.72 10.40
CA ALA A 394 3.93 -17.94 11.52
C ALA A 394 3.29 -17.62 12.89
N MET A 395 2.34 -16.66 12.90
CA MET A 395 1.56 -16.27 14.07
C MET A 395 0.28 -17.12 14.26
N VAL A 396 0.02 -18.06 13.36
CA VAL A 396 -1.19 -18.92 13.34
C VAL A 396 -2.49 -18.07 13.25
N LEU A 397 -2.45 -17.00 12.48
CA LEU A 397 -3.62 -16.15 12.24
C LEU A 397 -4.52 -16.73 11.13
N PRO A 398 -5.82 -16.40 11.14
CA PRO A 398 -6.73 -16.80 10.07
C PRO A 398 -6.40 -16.09 8.74
N PRO A 399 -6.79 -16.68 7.58
CA PRO A 399 -6.41 -16.19 6.25
C PRO A 399 -6.80 -14.73 5.95
N GLN A 400 -7.89 -14.23 6.54
CA GLN A 400 -8.34 -12.84 6.36
C GLN A 400 -7.61 -11.83 7.24
N ALA A 401 -6.83 -12.27 8.23
CA ALA A 401 -6.10 -11.39 9.12
C ALA A 401 -5.08 -10.49 8.40
N PRO A 402 -4.32 -10.93 7.38
CA PRO A 402 -3.42 -10.04 6.65
C PRO A 402 -4.12 -8.81 6.06
N ALA A 403 -5.28 -8.98 5.43
CA ALA A 403 -6.06 -7.89 4.84
C ALA A 403 -6.58 -6.93 5.92
N ALA A 404 -7.08 -7.46 7.04
CA ALA A 404 -7.54 -6.65 8.17
C ALA A 404 -6.42 -5.84 8.83
N LEU A 405 -5.27 -6.48 9.08
CA LEU A 405 -4.10 -5.82 9.68
C LEU A 405 -3.51 -4.74 8.75
N PHE A 406 -3.45 -5.02 7.45
CA PHE A 406 -3.08 -4.02 6.45
C PHE A 406 -4.02 -2.81 6.49
N ALA A 407 -5.34 -3.04 6.43
CA ALA A 407 -6.31 -1.95 6.44
C ALA A 407 -6.25 -1.14 7.74
N LEU A 408 -6.11 -1.81 8.89
CA LEU A 408 -6.01 -1.16 10.19
C LEU A 408 -4.78 -0.23 10.25
N GLY A 409 -3.60 -0.73 9.86
CA GLY A 409 -2.42 0.12 9.77
C GLY A 409 -2.65 1.31 8.86
N ARG A 410 -3.22 1.08 7.68
CA ARG A 410 -3.45 2.08 6.65
C ARG A 410 -4.47 3.16 7.02
N ILE A 411 -5.37 2.93 7.96
CA ILE A 411 -6.28 3.96 8.49
C ILE A 411 -5.49 5.18 8.98
N ALA A 412 -4.32 4.99 9.61
CA ALA A 412 -3.47 6.11 10.05
C ALA A 412 -3.09 7.04 8.88
N GLY A 413 -2.60 6.47 7.78
CA GLY A 413 -2.26 7.21 6.58
C GLY A 413 -3.48 7.86 5.93
N TRP A 414 -4.59 7.14 5.79
CA TRP A 414 -5.81 7.71 5.21
C TRP A 414 -6.32 8.92 5.98
N VAL A 415 -6.29 8.89 7.30
CA VAL A 415 -6.64 10.07 8.14
C VAL A 415 -5.73 11.24 7.84
N ALA A 416 -4.41 11.02 7.74
CA ALA A 416 -3.45 12.06 7.39
C ALA A 416 -3.76 12.67 6.01
N HIS A 417 -4.01 11.83 5.00
CA HIS A 417 -4.37 12.27 3.65
C HIS A 417 -5.70 13.02 3.59
N VAL A 418 -6.71 12.62 4.36
CA VAL A 418 -7.98 13.35 4.49
C VAL A 418 -7.73 14.75 5.07
N ARG A 419 -6.90 14.86 6.11
CA ARG A 419 -6.57 16.15 6.72
C ARG A 419 -5.79 17.05 5.76
N GLU A 420 -4.79 16.51 5.07
CA GLU A 420 -4.02 17.25 4.06
C GLU A 420 -4.93 17.73 2.92
N GLN A 421 -5.81 16.87 2.39
CA GLN A 421 -6.75 17.23 1.34
C GLN A 421 -7.71 18.33 1.77
N ARG A 422 -8.23 18.27 2.97
CA ARG A 422 -9.10 19.32 3.53
C ARG A 422 -8.37 20.66 3.69
N ALA A 423 -7.08 20.63 4.05
CA ALA A 423 -6.25 21.82 4.17
C ALA A 423 -5.97 22.50 2.82
N THR A 424 -5.88 21.73 1.73
CA THR A 424 -5.68 22.32 0.38
C THR A 424 -6.93 23.00 -0.16
N GLY A 425 -8.12 22.64 0.30
CA GLY A 425 -9.40 23.20 -0.11
C GLY A 425 -9.80 22.97 -1.58
N THR A 426 -9.05 22.16 -2.33
CA THR A 426 -9.28 21.92 -3.76
C THR A 426 -10.18 20.71 -3.99
N LEU A 427 -11.18 20.87 -4.88
CA LEU A 427 -12.04 19.76 -5.32
C LEU A 427 -11.33 18.92 -6.38
N LEU A 428 -11.20 17.62 -6.12
CA LEU A 428 -10.68 16.65 -7.08
C LEU A 428 -11.81 16.22 -8.04
N ARG A 429 -11.82 16.80 -9.25
CA ARG A 429 -12.83 16.53 -10.27
C ARG A 429 -12.21 16.41 -11.65
N PRO A 430 -11.69 15.22 -12.02
CA PRO A 430 -11.23 14.95 -13.37
C PRO A 430 -12.34 15.19 -14.41
N ARG A 431 -11.94 15.53 -15.66
CA ARG A 431 -12.86 15.65 -16.80
C ARG A 431 -12.84 14.35 -17.59
N ALA A 432 -13.99 13.94 -18.08
CA ALA A 432 -14.10 12.85 -19.06
C ALA A 432 -14.13 13.44 -20.49
N LYS A 433 -13.49 12.74 -21.44
CA LYS A 433 -13.62 12.98 -22.87
C LYS A 433 -14.45 11.86 -23.48
N PHE A 434 -15.54 12.21 -24.15
CA PHE A 434 -16.32 11.23 -24.89
C PHE A 434 -15.50 10.68 -26.07
N VAL A 435 -15.44 9.36 -26.17
CA VAL A 435 -14.85 8.63 -27.30
C VAL A 435 -15.99 7.89 -27.97
N PRO A 436 -16.29 8.16 -29.27
CA PRO A 436 -17.33 7.43 -29.99
C PRO A 436 -17.05 5.93 -29.99
N GLY A 437 -18.11 5.11 -29.87
CA GLY A 437 -18.01 3.65 -29.80
C GLY A 437 -17.30 3.06 -31.03
N GLY A 438 -16.38 2.13 -30.80
CA GLY A 438 -15.56 1.46 -31.82
C GLY A 438 -14.05 1.53 -31.61
N THR A 439 -13.54 2.46 -30.74
CA THR A 439 -12.14 2.44 -30.32
C THR A 439 -12.02 1.56 -29.07
N PRO A 440 -11.19 0.49 -29.09
CA PRO A 440 -10.97 -0.31 -27.90
C PRO A 440 -10.42 0.57 -26.76
N LEU A 441 -11.15 0.69 -25.66
CA LEU A 441 -10.65 1.23 -24.41
C LEU A 441 -9.65 0.19 -23.87
N GLY A 442 -8.36 0.31 -24.21
CA GLY A 442 -7.37 -0.60 -23.64
C GLY A 442 -6.24 -1.03 -24.55
N ALA A 443 -6.01 -0.37 -25.66
CA ALA A 443 -4.75 -0.50 -26.40
C ALA A 443 -3.87 0.72 -26.11
N ALA A 444 -3.33 0.79 -24.88
CA ALA A 444 -2.24 1.69 -24.49
C ALA A 444 -1.34 0.96 -23.51
#